data_b7749a7495ad29d84bf67e8c6b941b04
#
_entry.id   b7749a7495ad29d84bf67e8c6b941b04
#
_cell.length_a   1.000
_cell.length_b   1.000
_cell.length_c   1.000
_cell.angle_alpha   90.00
_cell.angle_beta   90.00
_cell.angle_gamma   90.00
#
_symmetry.space_group_name_H-M   'P 1'
#
loop_
_entity.id
_entity.type
_entity.pdbx_description
1 polymer ?
#
loop_
_entity_poly.entity_id
_entity_poly.type
_entity_poly.pdbx_seq_one_letter_code
_entity_poly.pdbx_strand_id
1 'polypeptide(L)'
;SGTTLTEQILASHSQVQGGGELTGIIRVAKELGKTWESRGNLAPGSDEMVAQDLRQAAARYTDMTSHLWRKRSRFTDKMPMNFLYIGVIHLLFPKARIVYCRRNPIATCLSCYQILFGTGNILYSYDLTELGQVYKIHERIMEHWLKVLPERVLEVEYEQLVERPETEINRMLEFCGLEFEPACLDFHSLDRPIATASLVQVRKPIYKTSVDHWKNYETFLEPLFNALGLNASNGDSP
;
A
#
# COMPACT_ATOMS: atom_id res chain seq x y z
N SER A 1 4.73 3.80 3.46
CA SER A 1 5.46 4.89 2.80
C SER A 1 5.98 4.41 1.45
N GLY A 2 6.12 5.33 0.45
CA GLY A 2 6.57 4.95 -0.90
C GLY A 2 5.46 4.49 -1.87
N THR A 3 4.24 4.26 -1.41
CA THR A 3 3.13 3.76 -2.24
C THR A 3 2.77 4.68 -3.41
N THR A 4 2.86 6.00 -3.23
CA THR A 4 2.59 6.95 -4.31
C THR A 4 3.67 6.88 -5.40
N LEU A 5 4.94 6.72 -5.02
CA LEU A 5 6.04 6.52 -5.96
C LEU A 5 5.84 5.23 -6.77
N THR A 6 5.58 4.13 -6.09
CA THR A 6 5.33 2.82 -6.71
C THR A 6 4.14 2.86 -7.67
N GLU A 7 3.04 3.50 -7.26
CA GLU A 7 1.89 3.68 -8.16
C GLU A 7 2.23 4.54 -9.38
N GLN A 8 2.99 5.62 -9.21
CA GLN A 8 3.38 6.50 -10.31
C GLN A 8 4.24 5.74 -11.33
N ILE A 9 5.20 4.94 -10.86
CA ILE A 9 6.02 4.07 -11.69
C ILE A 9 5.13 3.10 -12.49
N LEU A 10 4.27 2.35 -11.82
CA LEU A 10 3.38 1.39 -12.48
C LEU A 10 2.40 2.06 -13.45
N ALA A 11 1.85 3.24 -13.08
CA ALA A 11 0.92 3.99 -13.93
C ALA A 11 1.57 4.65 -15.15
N SER A 12 2.90 4.72 -15.21
CA SER A 12 3.65 5.17 -16.39
C SER A 12 3.69 4.11 -17.48
N HIS A 13 3.42 2.84 -17.14
CA HIS A 13 3.31 1.78 -18.12
C HIS A 13 2.06 1.93 -18.99
N SER A 14 2.18 1.69 -20.30
CA SER A 14 1.11 1.89 -21.29
C SER A 14 -0.17 1.09 -21.00
N GLN A 15 -0.05 -0.07 -20.35
CA GLN A 15 -1.17 -0.94 -19.99
C GLN A 15 -1.78 -0.67 -18.61
N VAL A 16 -1.24 0.24 -17.80
CA VAL A 16 -1.67 0.42 -16.41
C VAL A 16 -2.33 1.78 -16.22
N GLN A 17 -3.58 1.80 -15.76
CA GLN A 17 -4.28 3.00 -15.30
C GLN A 17 -4.06 3.22 -13.81
N GLY A 18 -3.48 4.34 -13.41
CA GLY A 18 -3.42 4.71 -12.00
C GLY A 18 -4.80 5.08 -11.46
N GLY A 19 -5.27 4.37 -10.44
CA GLY A 19 -6.57 4.60 -9.81
C GLY A 19 -6.51 5.50 -8.57
N GLY A 20 -5.32 5.66 -7.96
CA GLY A 20 -5.17 6.45 -6.75
C GLY A 20 -5.79 5.76 -5.52
N GLU A 21 -6.24 6.56 -4.55
CA GLU A 21 -6.80 6.08 -3.29
C GLU A 21 -8.29 5.78 -3.43
N LEU A 22 -8.60 4.52 -3.78
CA LEU A 22 -9.98 4.05 -3.93
C LEU A 22 -10.51 3.52 -2.60
N THR A 23 -11.75 3.88 -2.26
CA THR A 23 -12.43 3.40 -1.04
C THR A 23 -13.26 2.15 -1.29
N GLY A 24 -13.25 1.63 -2.51
CA GLY A 24 -14.11 0.52 -2.95
C GLY A 24 -13.93 -0.75 -2.15
N ILE A 25 -12.69 -1.19 -1.91
CA ILE A 25 -12.39 -2.40 -1.11
C ILE A 25 -12.92 -2.26 0.32
N ILE A 26 -12.66 -1.13 0.98
CA ILE A 26 -13.14 -0.88 2.34
C ILE A 26 -14.67 -0.94 2.40
N ARG A 27 -15.33 -0.39 1.39
CA ARG A 27 -16.79 -0.37 1.31
C ARG A 27 -17.37 -1.76 1.14
N VAL A 28 -16.90 -2.53 0.13
CA VAL A 28 -17.43 -3.88 -0.11
C VAL A 28 -17.10 -4.85 1.04
N ALA A 29 -15.93 -4.72 1.68
CA ALA A 29 -15.56 -5.52 2.84
C ALA A 29 -16.51 -5.28 4.03
N LYS A 30 -16.85 -4.00 4.31
CA LYS A 30 -17.81 -3.64 5.35
C LYS A 30 -19.22 -4.15 5.04
N GLU A 31 -19.67 -4.05 3.80
CA GLU A 31 -20.98 -4.55 3.37
C GLU A 31 -21.06 -6.08 3.49
N LEU A 32 -19.99 -6.79 3.09
CA LEU A 32 -19.88 -8.23 3.22
C LEU A 32 -19.91 -8.67 4.70
N GLY A 33 -19.15 -7.99 5.56
CA GLY A 33 -19.15 -8.24 7.00
C GLY A 33 -20.55 -8.10 7.61
N LYS A 34 -21.26 -7.00 7.32
CA LYS A 34 -22.65 -6.80 7.79
C LYS A 34 -23.60 -7.90 7.30
N THR A 35 -23.45 -8.35 6.04
CA THR A 35 -24.25 -9.43 5.49
C THR A 35 -24.03 -10.73 6.29
N TRP A 36 -22.80 -11.06 6.62
CA TRP A 36 -22.46 -12.25 7.37
C TRP A 36 -22.88 -12.15 8.84
N GLU A 37 -22.66 -11.01 9.49
CA GLU A 37 -23.13 -10.75 10.86
C GLU A 37 -24.65 -10.89 10.98
N SER A 38 -25.41 -10.38 10.01
CA SER A 38 -26.89 -10.48 10.02
C SER A 38 -27.41 -11.91 9.94
N ARG A 39 -26.59 -12.84 9.47
CA ARG A 39 -26.90 -14.28 9.40
C ARG A 39 -26.40 -15.06 10.63
N GLY A 40 -25.85 -14.38 11.64
CA GLY A 40 -25.46 -14.97 12.92
C GLY A 40 -24.10 -15.66 12.96
N ASN A 41 -23.28 -15.56 11.89
CA ASN A 41 -21.93 -16.13 11.82
C ASN A 41 -20.99 -15.25 11.00
N LEU A 42 -19.68 -15.34 11.30
CA LEU A 42 -18.63 -14.68 10.48
C LEU A 42 -18.45 -15.32 9.08
N ALA A 43 -18.95 -16.54 8.88
CA ALA A 43 -19.00 -17.24 7.59
C ALA A 43 -20.23 -18.13 7.54
N PRO A 44 -21.42 -17.60 7.26
CA PRO A 44 -22.66 -18.34 7.41
C PRO A 44 -23.06 -19.03 6.11
N GLY A 45 -23.43 -20.27 6.23
CA GLY A 45 -24.10 -21.01 5.18
C GLY A 45 -23.23 -22.03 4.46
N SER A 46 -23.79 -22.60 3.40
CA SER A 46 -23.09 -23.49 2.50
C SER A 46 -22.01 -22.73 1.73
N ASP A 47 -20.97 -23.44 1.27
CA ASP A 47 -19.91 -22.88 0.43
C ASP A 47 -20.47 -22.09 -0.76
N GLU A 48 -21.62 -22.51 -1.31
CA GLU A 48 -22.29 -21.83 -2.42
C GLU A 48 -22.83 -20.44 -2.04
N MET A 49 -23.39 -20.29 -0.81
CA MET A 49 -23.85 -18.99 -0.31
C MET A 49 -22.68 -18.02 -0.14
N VAL A 50 -21.59 -18.49 0.44
CA VAL A 50 -20.36 -17.69 0.61
C VAL A 50 -19.80 -17.28 -0.75
N ALA A 51 -19.72 -18.21 -1.69
CA ALA A 51 -19.26 -17.94 -3.05
C ALA A 51 -20.15 -16.93 -3.77
N GLN A 52 -21.48 -16.96 -3.57
CA GLN A 52 -22.39 -15.98 -4.13
C GLN A 52 -22.18 -14.58 -3.55
N ASP A 53 -22.03 -14.46 -2.23
CA ASP A 53 -21.76 -13.19 -1.56
C ASP A 53 -20.44 -12.57 -2.07
N LEU A 54 -19.40 -13.37 -2.22
CA LEU A 54 -18.10 -12.94 -2.75
C LEU A 54 -18.24 -12.47 -4.22
N ARG A 55 -18.96 -13.22 -5.07
CA ARG A 55 -19.21 -12.80 -6.46
C ARG A 55 -19.95 -11.47 -6.53
N GLN A 56 -20.95 -11.24 -5.67
CA GLN A 56 -21.70 -9.98 -5.63
C GLN A 56 -20.81 -8.83 -5.15
N ALA A 57 -19.99 -9.04 -4.13
CA ALA A 57 -19.05 -8.04 -3.63
C ALA A 57 -17.99 -7.67 -4.70
N ALA A 58 -17.46 -8.66 -5.42
CA ALA A 58 -16.53 -8.45 -6.52
C ALA A 58 -17.18 -7.67 -7.67
N ALA A 59 -18.41 -8.00 -8.04
CA ALA A 59 -19.17 -7.28 -9.07
C ALA A 59 -19.38 -5.81 -8.69
N ARG A 60 -19.78 -5.52 -7.44
CA ARG A 60 -19.94 -4.14 -6.94
C ARG A 60 -18.65 -3.34 -7.02
N TYR A 61 -17.52 -3.93 -6.59
CA TYR A 61 -16.22 -3.26 -6.72
C TYR A 61 -15.88 -2.98 -8.18
N THR A 62 -16.10 -3.95 -9.07
CA THR A 62 -15.87 -3.80 -10.51
C THR A 62 -16.73 -2.68 -11.12
N ASP A 63 -18.00 -2.56 -10.71
CA ASP A 63 -18.89 -1.49 -11.16
C ASP A 63 -18.38 -0.12 -10.69
N MET A 64 -18.00 0.01 -9.42
CA MET A 64 -17.46 1.26 -8.87
C MET A 64 -16.18 1.70 -9.58
N THR A 65 -15.38 0.76 -10.06
CA THR A 65 -14.09 1.02 -10.73
C THR A 65 -14.18 0.95 -12.26
N SER A 66 -15.39 0.78 -12.81
CA SER A 66 -15.61 0.56 -14.26
C SER A 66 -14.99 1.63 -15.15
N HIS A 67 -14.96 2.89 -14.70
CA HIS A 67 -14.33 4.03 -15.40
C HIS A 67 -12.82 3.87 -15.60
N LEU A 68 -12.14 3.04 -14.78
CA LEU A 68 -10.70 2.76 -14.88
C LEU A 68 -10.42 1.66 -15.91
N TRP A 69 -11.30 0.64 -16.02
CA TRP A 69 -11.15 -0.48 -16.94
C TRP A 69 -11.28 -0.11 -18.41
N ARG A 70 -11.95 0.99 -18.70
CA ARG A 70 -12.23 1.42 -20.10
C ARG A 70 -11.00 1.95 -20.81
N LYS A 71 -9.95 2.29 -20.08
CA LYS A 71 -8.79 2.98 -20.63
C LYS A 71 -7.61 2.04 -20.87
N ARG A 72 -7.40 1.07 -20.00
CA ARG A 72 -6.22 0.19 -20.02
C ARG A 72 -6.57 -1.18 -19.47
N SER A 73 -5.76 -2.20 -19.81
CA SER A 73 -6.00 -3.60 -19.42
C SER A 73 -5.85 -3.85 -17.91
N ARG A 74 -5.19 -2.96 -17.20
CA ARG A 74 -4.94 -3.03 -15.75
C ARG A 74 -5.15 -1.68 -15.09
N PHE A 75 -5.43 -1.70 -13.79
CA PHE A 75 -5.41 -0.48 -12.98
C PHE A 75 -4.82 -0.77 -11.61
N THR A 76 -4.37 0.28 -10.92
CA THR A 76 -3.94 0.22 -9.53
C THR A 76 -5.03 0.72 -8.61
N ASP A 77 -5.18 0.07 -7.44
CA ASP A 77 -5.89 0.59 -6.27
C ASP A 77 -4.84 0.83 -5.18
N LYS A 78 -4.48 2.07 -4.98
CA LYS A 78 -3.44 2.47 -4.03
C LYS A 78 -4.07 3.15 -2.82
N MET A 79 -4.77 2.40 -1.99
CA MET A 79 -5.23 2.83 -0.68
C MET A 79 -4.30 2.22 0.39
N PRO A 80 -3.54 3.04 1.15
CA PRO A 80 -2.62 2.51 2.17
C PRO A 80 -3.28 1.56 3.16
N MET A 81 -4.54 1.79 3.52
CA MET A 81 -5.30 0.93 4.44
C MET A 81 -5.74 -0.41 3.84
N ASN A 82 -5.50 -0.67 2.56
CA ASN A 82 -5.85 -1.96 1.94
C ASN A 82 -5.07 -3.14 2.54
N PHE A 83 -3.97 -2.91 3.26
CA PHE A 83 -3.26 -3.96 3.98
C PHE A 83 -4.14 -4.70 5.00
N LEU A 84 -5.16 -4.06 5.57
CA LEU A 84 -6.14 -4.68 6.46
C LEU A 84 -7.10 -5.63 5.72
N TYR A 85 -7.19 -5.52 4.42
CA TYR A 85 -8.18 -6.22 3.59
C TYR A 85 -7.56 -7.19 2.58
N ILE A 86 -6.28 -7.52 2.71
CA ILE A 86 -5.57 -8.42 1.75
C ILE A 86 -6.30 -9.75 1.60
N GLY A 87 -6.79 -10.35 2.69
CA GLY A 87 -7.57 -11.57 2.63
C GLY A 87 -8.87 -11.42 1.83
N VAL A 88 -9.60 -10.32 2.03
CA VAL A 88 -10.81 -10.01 1.25
C VAL A 88 -10.45 -9.79 -0.22
N ILE A 89 -9.39 -9.01 -0.51
CA ILE A 89 -8.91 -8.78 -1.88
C ILE A 89 -8.59 -10.11 -2.56
N HIS A 90 -7.90 -11.01 -1.87
CA HIS A 90 -7.56 -12.32 -2.41
C HIS A 90 -8.79 -13.19 -2.71
N LEU A 91 -9.80 -13.17 -1.82
CA LEU A 91 -11.05 -13.89 -2.03
C LEU A 91 -11.87 -13.31 -3.18
N LEU A 92 -11.94 -11.99 -3.32
CA LEU A 92 -12.69 -11.32 -4.39
C LEU A 92 -11.96 -11.40 -5.74
N PHE A 93 -10.63 -11.29 -5.72
CA PHE A 93 -9.78 -11.18 -6.91
C PHE A 93 -8.55 -12.08 -6.77
N PRO A 94 -8.68 -13.42 -6.92
CA PRO A 94 -7.58 -14.35 -6.70
C PRO A 94 -6.36 -14.15 -7.62
N LYS A 95 -6.56 -13.41 -8.73
CA LYS A 95 -5.49 -13.07 -9.68
C LYS A 95 -4.85 -11.70 -9.42
N ALA A 96 -5.35 -10.94 -8.44
CA ALA A 96 -4.75 -9.65 -8.10
C ALA A 96 -3.30 -9.82 -7.65
N ARG A 97 -2.46 -8.87 -8.05
CA ARG A 97 -1.08 -8.74 -7.58
C ARG A 97 -1.03 -7.64 -6.54
N ILE A 98 -0.40 -7.90 -5.43
CA ILE A 98 -0.28 -6.97 -4.30
C ILE A 98 1.19 -6.56 -4.20
N VAL A 99 1.45 -5.27 -4.38
CA VAL A 99 2.79 -4.70 -4.19
C VAL A 99 2.81 -4.03 -2.82
N TYR A 100 3.58 -4.60 -1.91
CA TYR A 100 3.78 -4.10 -0.56
C TYR A 100 5.02 -3.21 -0.51
N CYS A 101 4.83 -1.92 -0.26
CA CYS A 101 5.94 -0.98 -0.13
C CYS A 101 6.42 -0.96 1.33
N ARG A 102 7.57 -1.53 1.61
CA ARG A 102 8.26 -1.47 2.89
C ARG A 102 9.27 -0.33 2.87
N ARG A 103 9.42 0.34 3.99
CA ARG A 103 10.43 1.39 4.20
C ARG A 103 10.88 1.35 5.65
N ASN A 104 12.07 1.84 5.94
CA ASN A 104 12.58 2.00 7.30
C ASN A 104 11.46 2.49 8.25
N PRO A 105 11.21 1.79 9.39
CA PRO A 105 10.10 2.08 10.29
C PRO A 105 10.14 3.51 10.84
N ILE A 106 11.32 3.98 11.22
CA ILE A 106 11.51 5.32 11.80
C ILE A 106 11.21 6.38 10.75
N ALA A 107 11.76 6.21 9.52
CA ALA A 107 11.52 7.13 8.41
C ALA A 107 10.03 7.15 8.01
N THR A 108 9.34 6.00 8.05
CA THR A 108 7.91 5.90 7.77
C THR A 108 7.08 6.63 8.81
N CYS A 109 7.31 6.38 10.09
CA CYS A 109 6.58 7.00 11.19
C CYS A 109 6.82 8.50 11.23
N LEU A 110 8.08 8.96 11.12
CA LEU A 110 8.38 10.39 11.07
C LEU A 110 7.70 11.07 9.88
N SER A 111 7.72 10.46 8.71
CA SER A 111 7.03 10.99 7.52
C SER A 111 5.52 11.13 7.74
N CYS A 112 4.88 10.19 8.45
CA CYS A 112 3.47 10.29 8.83
C CYS A 112 3.25 11.39 9.88
N TYR A 113 4.10 11.48 10.89
CA TYR A 113 4.03 12.49 11.95
C TYR A 113 4.09 13.93 11.42
N GLN A 114 4.88 14.15 10.38
CA GLN A 114 5.07 15.47 9.75
C GLN A 114 3.92 15.89 8.84
N ILE A 115 2.93 15.02 8.58
CA ILE A 115 1.82 15.30 7.68
C ILE A 115 0.56 15.63 8.50
N LEU A 116 -0.07 16.77 8.19
CA LEU A 116 -1.40 17.08 8.69
C LEU A 116 -2.44 16.33 7.84
N PHE A 117 -2.97 15.22 8.38
CA PHE A 117 -4.06 14.48 7.74
C PHE A 117 -5.39 15.17 8.03
N GLY A 118 -6.05 15.73 7.01
CA GLY A 118 -7.23 16.58 7.15
C GLY A 118 -8.53 15.90 7.59
N THR A 119 -8.54 14.57 7.79
CA THR A 119 -9.75 13.82 8.19
C THR A 119 -9.43 12.88 9.36
N GLY A 120 -10.24 12.95 10.41
CA GLY A 120 -10.05 12.45 11.76
C GLY A 120 -9.85 10.95 12.00
N ASN A 121 -9.53 10.14 10.99
CA ASN A 121 -9.38 8.69 11.14
C ASN A 121 -7.94 8.23 11.32
N ILE A 122 -6.96 9.14 11.35
CA ILE A 122 -5.52 8.84 11.45
C ILE A 122 -4.94 9.60 12.66
N LEU A 123 -5.68 9.66 13.77
CA LEU A 123 -5.28 10.42 14.97
C LEU A 123 -3.98 9.90 15.59
N TYR A 124 -3.72 8.60 15.47
CA TYR A 124 -2.46 7.99 15.89
C TYR A 124 -1.22 8.59 15.21
N SER A 125 -1.39 9.29 14.07
CA SER A 125 -0.26 9.94 13.39
C SER A 125 0.29 11.15 14.11
N TYR A 126 -0.41 11.66 15.13
CA TYR A 126 -0.01 12.82 15.94
C TYR A 126 0.69 12.44 17.24
N ASP A 127 0.90 11.15 17.50
CA ASP A 127 1.64 10.63 18.64
C ASP A 127 2.69 9.60 18.18
N LEU A 128 3.95 9.80 18.57
CA LEU A 128 5.07 8.95 18.14
C LEU A 128 4.97 7.52 18.70
N THR A 129 4.42 7.36 19.91
CA THR A 129 4.23 6.04 20.52
C THR A 129 3.13 5.27 19.81
N GLU A 130 1.98 5.91 19.56
CA GLU A 130 0.87 5.30 18.84
C GLU A 130 1.27 4.93 17.41
N LEU A 131 2.02 5.80 16.71
CA LEU A 131 2.58 5.50 15.40
C LEU A 131 3.46 4.25 15.40
N GLY A 132 4.37 4.13 16.37
CA GLY A 132 5.22 2.95 16.51
C GLY A 132 4.40 1.67 16.75
N GLN A 133 3.37 1.74 17.59
CA GLN A 133 2.46 0.62 17.85
C GLN A 133 1.68 0.19 16.59
N VAL A 134 1.11 1.17 15.87
CA VAL A 134 0.40 0.90 14.61
C VAL A 134 1.34 0.33 13.54
N TYR A 135 2.58 0.82 13.48
CA TYR A 135 3.58 0.26 12.56
C TYR A 135 3.85 -1.22 12.85
N LYS A 136 4.03 -1.60 14.13
CA LYS A 136 4.22 -3.01 14.51
C LYS A 136 3.01 -3.90 14.19
N ILE A 137 1.80 -3.38 14.35
CA ILE A 137 0.59 -4.10 13.93
C ILE A 137 0.60 -4.33 12.41
N HIS A 138 0.90 -3.28 11.66
CA HIS A 138 1.02 -3.36 10.20
C HIS A 138 2.09 -4.37 9.77
N GLU A 139 3.28 -4.33 10.38
CA GLU A 139 4.37 -5.26 10.11
C GLU A 139 3.96 -6.72 10.32
N ARG A 140 3.36 -7.04 11.47
CA ARG A 140 2.84 -8.40 11.77
C ARG A 140 1.78 -8.87 10.75
N ILE A 141 0.89 -7.98 10.30
CA ILE A 141 -0.11 -8.30 9.29
C ILE A 141 0.57 -8.61 7.95
N MET A 142 1.56 -7.81 7.57
CA MET A 142 2.27 -8.01 6.30
C MET A 142 3.14 -9.26 6.31
N GLU A 143 3.84 -9.56 7.41
CA GLU A 143 4.56 -10.82 7.60
C GLU A 143 3.65 -12.04 7.44
N HIS A 144 2.45 -11.97 8.00
CA HIS A 144 1.46 -13.04 7.80
C HIS A 144 1.13 -13.22 6.32
N TRP A 145 0.82 -12.15 5.59
CA TRP A 145 0.42 -12.24 4.19
C TRP A 145 1.57 -12.62 3.26
N LEU A 146 2.78 -12.18 3.52
CA LEU A 146 3.98 -12.62 2.79
C LEU A 146 4.20 -14.13 2.93
N LYS A 147 3.90 -14.69 4.11
CA LYS A 147 4.00 -16.12 4.37
C LYS A 147 2.85 -16.94 3.74
N VAL A 148 1.62 -16.42 3.80
CA VAL A 148 0.41 -17.16 3.36
C VAL A 148 0.19 -17.03 1.86
N LEU A 149 0.58 -15.91 1.25
CA LEU A 149 0.36 -15.59 -0.16
C LEU A 149 1.68 -15.18 -0.87
N PRO A 150 2.75 -15.99 -0.81
CA PRO A 150 4.08 -15.59 -1.30
C PRO A 150 4.09 -15.29 -2.81
N GLU A 151 3.20 -15.91 -3.60
CA GLU A 151 3.11 -15.68 -5.05
C GLU A 151 2.20 -14.49 -5.42
N ARG A 152 1.50 -13.91 -4.44
CA ARG A 152 0.52 -12.84 -4.65
C ARG A 152 0.95 -11.51 -4.06
N VAL A 153 1.86 -11.51 -3.09
CA VAL A 153 2.39 -10.33 -2.42
C VAL A 153 3.87 -10.19 -2.75
N LEU A 154 4.24 -9.09 -3.39
CA LEU A 154 5.63 -8.71 -3.63
C LEU A 154 6.01 -7.62 -2.64
N GLU A 155 7.03 -7.86 -1.83
CA GLU A 155 7.65 -6.81 -1.03
C GLU A 155 8.62 -5.99 -1.89
N VAL A 156 8.47 -4.67 -1.83
CA VAL A 156 9.37 -3.70 -2.46
C VAL A 156 9.92 -2.79 -1.37
N GLU A 157 11.21 -2.89 -1.12
CA GLU A 157 11.91 -2.01 -0.21
C GLU A 157 12.15 -0.65 -0.86
N TYR A 158 11.68 0.40 -0.21
CA TYR A 158 11.81 1.77 -0.72
C TYR A 158 13.28 2.16 -0.93
N GLU A 159 14.15 1.76 -0.01
CA GLU A 159 15.59 2.04 -0.03
C GLU A 159 16.24 1.38 -1.26
N GLN A 160 15.89 0.12 -1.56
CA GLN A 160 16.37 -0.58 -2.76
C GLN A 160 15.82 0.04 -4.04
N LEU A 161 14.53 0.42 -4.04
CA LEU A 161 13.92 1.10 -5.18
C LEU A 161 14.62 2.44 -5.47
N VAL A 162 15.07 3.16 -4.44
CA VAL A 162 15.80 4.42 -4.58
C VAL A 162 17.25 4.19 -5.02
N GLU A 163 17.89 3.12 -4.54
CA GLU A 163 19.28 2.80 -4.83
C GLU A 163 19.46 2.19 -6.22
N ARG A 164 18.57 1.27 -6.61
CA ARG A 164 18.64 0.46 -7.83
C ARG A 164 17.30 0.49 -8.58
N PRO A 165 16.85 1.68 -9.03
CA PRO A 165 15.50 1.86 -9.56
C PRO A 165 15.20 0.93 -10.74
N GLU A 166 16.10 0.78 -11.69
CA GLU A 166 15.87 -0.07 -12.87
C GLU A 166 15.65 -1.54 -12.49
N THR A 167 16.45 -2.08 -11.56
CA THR A 167 16.33 -3.46 -11.08
C THR A 167 15.00 -3.69 -10.39
N GLU A 168 14.62 -2.80 -9.46
CA GLU A 168 13.39 -2.94 -8.68
C GLU A 168 12.14 -2.70 -9.53
N ILE A 169 12.20 -1.78 -10.49
CA ILE A 169 11.10 -1.54 -11.44
C ILE A 169 10.89 -2.76 -12.32
N ASN A 170 11.96 -3.35 -12.87
CA ASN A 170 11.87 -4.57 -13.65
C ASN A 170 11.23 -5.71 -12.85
N ARG A 171 11.67 -5.91 -11.60
CA ARG A 171 11.13 -6.94 -10.70
C ARG A 171 9.63 -6.72 -10.43
N MET A 172 9.20 -5.48 -10.22
CA MET A 172 7.77 -5.14 -10.04
C MET A 172 6.95 -5.41 -11.29
N LEU A 173 7.46 -5.02 -12.48
CA LEU A 173 6.77 -5.23 -13.75
C LEU A 173 6.63 -6.72 -14.05
N GLU A 174 7.70 -7.49 -13.90
CA GLU A 174 7.69 -8.96 -14.06
C GLU A 174 6.66 -9.62 -13.12
N PHE A 175 6.66 -9.25 -11.84
CA PHE A 175 5.67 -9.72 -10.87
C PHE A 175 4.24 -9.39 -11.30
N CYS A 176 4.02 -8.22 -11.87
CA CYS A 176 2.73 -7.82 -12.42
C CYS A 176 2.42 -8.47 -13.78
N GLY A 177 3.33 -9.24 -14.37
CA GLY A 177 3.19 -9.82 -15.72
C GLY A 177 3.13 -8.73 -16.80
N LEU A 178 4.00 -7.74 -16.67
CA LEU A 178 4.19 -6.63 -17.60
C LEU A 178 5.61 -6.66 -18.14
N GLU A 179 5.77 -6.28 -19.40
CA GLU A 179 7.09 -6.08 -19.98
C GLU A 179 7.66 -4.73 -19.55
N PHE A 180 8.97 -4.59 -19.60
CA PHE A 180 9.60 -3.33 -19.24
C PHE A 180 9.32 -2.24 -20.30
N GLU A 181 8.93 -1.06 -19.80
CA GLU A 181 8.81 0.15 -20.63
C GLU A 181 9.68 1.27 -20.04
N PRO A 182 10.51 1.96 -20.85
CA PRO A 182 11.36 3.07 -20.38
C PRO A 182 10.59 4.18 -19.64
N ALA A 183 9.31 4.40 -20.00
CA ALA A 183 8.43 5.36 -19.35
C ALA A 183 8.27 5.10 -17.83
N CYS A 184 8.49 3.85 -17.36
CA CYS A 184 8.46 3.52 -15.94
C CYS A 184 9.67 4.08 -15.17
N LEU A 185 10.80 4.32 -15.83
CA LEU A 185 11.94 5.04 -15.25
C LEU A 185 11.71 6.56 -15.25
N ASP A 186 11.02 7.06 -16.27
CA ASP A 186 10.70 8.48 -16.43
C ASP A 186 9.33 8.85 -15.83
N PHE A 187 8.88 8.11 -14.82
CA PHE A 187 7.58 8.26 -14.17
C PHE A 187 7.27 9.70 -13.71
N HIS A 188 8.28 10.49 -13.40
CA HIS A 188 8.15 11.89 -12.97
C HIS A 188 7.66 12.82 -14.10
N SER A 189 7.78 12.39 -15.36
CA SER A 189 7.27 13.09 -16.55
C SER A 189 5.78 12.81 -16.81
N LEU A 190 5.17 11.85 -16.07
CA LEU A 190 3.78 11.51 -16.25
C LEU A 190 2.88 12.63 -15.71
N ASP A 191 2.16 13.30 -16.60
CA ASP A 191 1.18 14.32 -16.23
C ASP A 191 -0.17 13.69 -15.91
N ARG A 192 -0.39 13.38 -14.63
CA ARG A 192 -1.69 12.95 -14.11
C ARG A 192 -2.03 13.65 -12.79
N PRO A 193 -3.31 13.85 -12.48
CA PRO A 193 -3.72 14.30 -11.15
C PRO A 193 -3.31 13.27 -10.08
N ILE A 194 -2.62 13.74 -9.05
CA ILE A 194 -2.23 12.93 -7.89
C ILE A 194 -2.83 13.60 -6.66
N ALA A 195 -3.79 12.94 -6.02
CA ALA A 195 -4.48 13.43 -4.83
C ALA A 195 -3.90 12.78 -3.56
N THR A 196 -2.62 13.01 -3.27
CA THR A 196 -1.96 12.48 -2.06
C THR A 196 -1.03 13.53 -1.45
N ALA A 197 -0.73 13.38 -0.17
CA ALA A 197 0.20 14.25 0.57
C ALA A 197 1.63 14.26 -0.03
N SER A 198 2.00 13.24 -0.82
CA SER A 198 3.33 13.10 -1.44
C SER A 198 3.42 13.62 -2.88
N LEU A 199 2.44 14.44 -3.32
CA LEU A 199 2.35 14.96 -4.71
C LEU A 199 3.65 15.61 -5.21
N VAL A 200 4.25 16.47 -4.38
CA VAL A 200 5.46 17.22 -4.78
C VAL A 200 6.68 16.33 -4.93
N GLN A 201 6.74 15.26 -4.15
CA GLN A 201 7.88 14.35 -4.10
C GLN A 201 7.97 13.47 -5.36
N VAL A 202 6.84 13.01 -5.88
CA VAL A 202 6.82 12.06 -7.02
C VAL A 202 6.89 12.76 -8.40
N ARG A 203 6.90 14.07 -8.44
CA ARG A 203 7.15 14.87 -9.65
C ARG A 203 8.62 15.17 -9.89
N LYS A 204 9.51 14.61 -9.10
CA LYS A 204 10.96 14.71 -9.24
C LYS A 204 11.55 13.34 -9.53
N PRO A 205 12.70 13.27 -10.21
CA PRO A 205 13.47 12.03 -10.29
C PRO A 205 13.71 11.46 -8.88
N ILE A 206 13.93 10.15 -8.79
CA ILE A 206 14.25 9.50 -7.51
C ILE A 206 15.45 10.18 -6.86
N TYR A 207 15.30 10.54 -5.58
CA TYR A 207 16.35 11.19 -4.80
C TYR A 207 16.59 10.47 -3.47
N LYS A 208 17.86 10.44 -3.04
CA LYS A 208 18.29 9.64 -1.86
C LYS A 208 18.12 10.37 -0.52
N THR A 209 17.93 11.69 -0.52
CA THR A 209 17.92 12.49 0.72
C THR A 209 16.79 12.15 1.68
N SER A 210 15.72 11.49 1.22
CA SER A 210 14.60 11.07 2.06
C SER A 210 14.88 9.82 2.90
N VAL A 211 15.89 9.03 2.55
CA VAL A 211 16.20 7.77 3.24
C VAL A 211 16.66 8.04 4.66
N ASP A 212 17.63 8.95 4.82
CA ASP A 212 18.27 9.26 6.11
C ASP A 212 17.73 10.53 6.80
N HIS A 213 16.69 11.15 6.27
CA HIS A 213 16.13 12.41 6.80
C HIS A 213 15.77 12.33 8.29
N TRP A 214 15.30 11.18 8.77
CA TRP A 214 14.92 10.94 10.15
C TRP A 214 16.11 11.10 11.14
N LYS A 215 17.34 10.87 10.70
CA LYS A 215 18.56 11.01 11.54
C LYS A 215 18.74 12.44 12.08
N ASN A 216 18.23 13.44 11.35
CA ASN A 216 18.27 14.84 11.80
C ASN A 216 17.34 15.11 13.00
N TYR A 217 16.45 14.18 13.34
CA TYR A 217 15.46 14.28 14.40
C TYR A 217 15.65 13.20 15.47
N GLU A 218 16.70 12.40 15.40
CA GLU A 218 16.92 11.20 16.21
C GLU A 218 16.74 11.46 17.71
N THR A 219 17.28 12.57 18.22
CA THR A 219 17.18 12.97 19.63
C THR A 219 15.75 13.23 20.13
N PHE A 220 14.80 13.44 19.21
CA PHE A 220 13.39 13.70 19.52
C PHE A 220 12.51 12.46 19.33
N LEU A 221 13.08 11.35 18.83
CA LEU A 221 12.33 10.16 18.44
C LEU A 221 12.35 9.04 19.48
N GLU A 222 12.83 9.31 20.71
CA GLU A 222 12.88 8.32 21.79
C GLU A 222 11.54 7.59 22.03
N PRO A 223 10.36 8.27 22.09
CA PRO A 223 9.08 7.57 22.24
C PRO A 223 8.79 6.60 21.10
N LEU A 224 9.20 6.94 19.88
CA LEU A 224 9.04 6.09 18.70
C LEU A 224 9.99 4.88 18.76
N PHE A 225 11.27 5.09 19.12
CA PHE A 225 12.22 3.99 19.29
C PHE A 225 11.73 2.97 20.31
N ASN A 226 11.26 3.44 21.47
CA ASN A 226 10.71 2.58 22.52
C ASN A 226 9.49 1.80 22.03
N ALA A 227 8.55 2.45 21.32
CA ALA A 227 7.37 1.80 20.77
C ALA A 227 7.68 0.75 19.69
N LEU A 228 8.72 1.00 18.88
CA LEU A 228 9.21 0.05 17.88
C LEU A 228 10.06 -1.09 18.49
N GLY A 229 10.49 -0.96 19.74
CA GLY A 229 11.41 -1.92 20.41
C GLY A 229 12.85 -1.79 19.90
N LEU A 230 13.22 -0.61 19.42
CA LEU A 230 14.57 -0.27 18.96
C LEU A 230 15.30 0.49 20.08
N ASN A 231 16.59 0.22 20.27
CA ASN A 231 17.43 1.04 21.15
C ASN A 231 17.95 2.25 20.36
N ALA A 232 17.97 3.42 20.97
CA ALA A 232 18.47 4.66 20.35
C ALA A 232 19.93 4.57 19.82
N SER A 233 20.68 3.54 20.23
CA SER A 233 22.07 3.26 19.82
C SER A 233 22.20 2.31 18.63
N ASN A 234 21.10 1.70 18.15
CA ASN A 234 21.09 0.72 17.06
C ASN A 234 20.22 1.21 15.90
N GLY A 235 20.66 2.28 15.24
CA GLY A 235 20.01 2.78 14.01
C GLY A 235 20.15 1.85 12.80
N ASP A 236 20.79 0.71 12.95
CA ASP A 236 20.87 -0.36 11.96
C ASP A 236 19.90 -1.47 12.39
N SER A 237 18.83 -1.61 11.63
CA SER A 237 17.93 -2.78 11.69
C SER A 237 18.63 -4.02 11.15
N PRO A 238 18.27 -5.21 11.66
CA PRO A 238 18.76 -6.48 11.11
C PRO A 238 18.31 -6.72 9.67
#